data_668c03389a88bdbb74856aa5d331b3b0
#
_entry.id   668c03389a88bdbb74856aa5d331b3b0
#
_cell.length_a   1.000
_cell.length_b   1.000
_cell.length_c   1.000
_cell.angle_alpha   90.00
_cell.angle_beta   90.00
_cell.angle_gamma   90.00
#
_symmetry.space_group_name_H-M   'P 1'
#
loop_
_entity.id
_entity.type
_entity.pdbx_description
1 polymer ?
#
loop_
_entity_poly.entity_id
_entity_poly.type
_entity_poly.pdbx_seq_one_letter_code
_entity_poly.pdbx_strand_id
1 'polypeptide(L)'
;MKTRMKLKEVESYTWYAKHCASMLEATYPEDYDKSESKETILHLLRGKNRLFVAEESSRVIAFVGVLHHVFPKAYQIEPLIVEHQFRRQGIGGKLLELTEFKLKQEGIHTLFITAQDTESSTNLSGQDLYADNPLALLANIEYSNHPMRFYEKRGYHITGIIPDANGFGRPEYILSKRILPWDK
;
A
#
# COMPACT_ATOMS: atom_id res chain seq x y z
N MET A 1 -5.64 21.89 -23.12
CA MET A 1 -5.94 20.45 -23.26
C MET A 1 -5.63 19.75 -21.94
N LYS A 2 -6.60 19.13 -21.28
CA LYS A 2 -6.30 18.26 -20.11
C LYS A 2 -5.57 17.04 -20.63
N THR A 3 -4.32 16.87 -20.29
CA THR A 3 -3.54 15.67 -20.63
C THR A 3 -4.19 14.47 -19.93
N ARG A 4 -4.51 13.45 -20.69
CA ARG A 4 -5.20 12.26 -20.17
C ARG A 4 -4.20 11.41 -19.36
N MET A 5 -4.46 11.23 -18.06
CA MET A 5 -3.72 10.31 -17.22
C MET A 5 -3.80 8.89 -17.78
N LYS A 6 -2.66 8.21 -17.86
CA LYS A 6 -2.53 6.81 -18.28
C LYS A 6 -2.16 5.96 -17.08
N LEU A 7 -2.80 4.80 -16.95
CA LEU A 7 -2.48 3.79 -15.96
C LEU A 7 -1.88 2.58 -16.68
N LYS A 8 -0.78 2.04 -16.17
CA LYS A 8 -0.12 0.88 -16.78
C LYS A 8 0.66 0.04 -15.76
N GLU A 9 0.88 -1.20 -16.12
CA GLU A 9 1.81 -2.11 -15.45
C GLU A 9 3.23 -1.93 -16.02
N VAL A 10 4.23 -2.04 -15.16
CA VAL A 10 5.65 -1.95 -15.51
C VAL A 10 6.29 -3.32 -15.31
N GLU A 11 6.75 -3.93 -16.39
CA GLU A 11 7.25 -5.31 -16.38
C GLU A 11 8.79 -5.40 -16.33
N SER A 12 9.49 -4.30 -16.53
CA SER A 12 10.95 -4.28 -16.55
C SER A 12 11.52 -2.97 -16.01
N TYR A 13 12.84 -3.00 -15.66
CA TYR A 13 13.53 -1.81 -15.17
C TYR A 13 13.81 -0.81 -16.28
N THR A 14 12.84 0.06 -16.48
CA THR A 14 12.82 1.11 -17.51
C THR A 14 12.88 2.50 -16.86
N TRP A 15 12.67 3.51 -17.67
CA TRP A 15 12.48 4.89 -17.22
C TRP A 15 11.40 5.00 -16.10
N TYR A 16 10.29 4.25 -16.19
CA TYR A 16 9.23 4.23 -15.17
C TYR A 16 9.75 3.77 -13.81
N ALA A 17 10.46 2.66 -13.78
CA ALA A 17 11.02 2.11 -12.56
C ALA A 17 12.04 3.07 -11.91
N LYS A 18 12.86 3.75 -12.70
CA LYS A 18 13.79 4.78 -12.19
C LYS A 18 13.05 5.92 -11.53
N HIS A 19 11.93 6.38 -12.12
CA HIS A 19 11.12 7.45 -11.51
C HIS A 19 10.42 6.99 -10.23
N CYS A 20 9.91 5.75 -10.18
CA CYS A 20 9.35 5.18 -8.96
C CYS A 20 10.39 5.12 -7.84
N ALA A 21 11.64 4.72 -8.12
CA ALA A 21 12.71 4.73 -7.13
C ALA A 21 12.99 6.14 -6.59
N SER A 22 13.09 7.14 -7.46
CA SER A 22 13.26 8.54 -7.03
C SER A 22 12.07 9.07 -6.23
N MET A 23 10.85 8.64 -6.54
CA MET A 23 9.65 9.00 -5.77
C MET A 23 9.65 8.35 -4.38
N LEU A 24 10.11 7.11 -4.28
CA LEU A 24 10.22 6.37 -3.02
C LEU A 24 11.23 7.05 -2.08
N GLU A 25 12.45 7.32 -2.56
CA GLU A 25 13.50 8.06 -1.86
C GLU A 25 12.99 9.43 -1.38
N ALA A 26 12.34 10.20 -2.26
CA ALA A 26 11.82 11.53 -1.93
C ALA A 26 10.64 11.51 -0.94
N THR A 27 9.89 10.42 -0.86
CA THR A 27 8.73 10.29 0.03
C THR A 27 9.15 9.84 1.43
N TYR A 28 10.15 8.99 1.53
CA TYR A 28 10.63 8.38 2.76
C TYR A 28 12.17 8.48 2.88
N PRO A 29 12.73 9.69 2.98
CA PRO A 29 14.17 9.90 2.94
C PRO A 29 14.92 9.36 4.18
N GLU A 30 14.19 9.10 5.27
CA GLU A 30 14.76 8.49 6.49
C GLU A 30 14.87 6.95 6.35
N ASP A 31 14.04 6.35 5.50
CA ASP A 31 13.95 4.90 5.34
C ASP A 31 14.66 4.40 4.08
N TYR A 32 14.86 5.25 3.09
CA TYR A 32 15.39 4.86 1.77
C TYR A 32 16.44 5.83 1.25
N ASP A 33 17.63 5.33 1.02
CA ASP A 33 18.62 5.98 0.16
C ASP A 33 18.40 5.61 -1.32
N LYS A 34 19.23 6.16 -2.20
CA LYS A 34 19.16 5.91 -3.64
C LYS A 34 19.39 4.43 -4.02
N SER A 35 20.19 3.69 -3.26
CA SER A 35 20.48 2.29 -3.52
C SER A 35 19.31 1.41 -3.06
N GLU A 36 18.81 1.66 -1.87
CA GLU A 36 17.69 0.93 -1.25
C GLU A 36 16.39 1.12 -2.03
N SER A 37 16.09 2.36 -2.43
CA SER A 37 14.91 2.67 -3.26
C SER A 37 14.97 1.96 -4.61
N LYS A 38 16.16 1.91 -5.24
CA LYS A 38 16.35 1.18 -6.49
C LYS A 38 16.15 -0.34 -6.30
N GLU A 39 16.73 -0.93 -5.26
CA GLU A 39 16.59 -2.36 -4.98
C GLU A 39 15.13 -2.72 -4.64
N THR A 40 14.42 -1.89 -3.91
CA THR A 40 12.99 -2.06 -3.63
C THR A 40 12.17 -2.10 -4.91
N ILE A 41 12.39 -1.16 -5.84
CA ILE A 41 11.68 -1.17 -7.12
C ILE A 41 12.11 -2.36 -8.00
N LEU A 42 13.38 -2.75 -8.00
CA LEU A 42 13.83 -3.96 -8.68
C LEU A 42 13.18 -5.22 -8.10
N HIS A 43 12.97 -5.27 -6.79
CA HIS A 43 12.26 -6.38 -6.13
C HIS A 43 10.80 -6.47 -6.62
N LEU A 44 10.11 -5.33 -6.79
CA LEU A 44 8.75 -5.29 -7.33
C LEU A 44 8.64 -5.78 -8.78
N LEU A 45 9.75 -5.84 -9.51
CA LEU A 45 9.80 -6.34 -10.89
C LEU A 45 10.19 -7.83 -10.99
N ARG A 46 10.36 -8.52 -9.85
CA ARG A 46 10.80 -9.91 -9.82
C ARG A 46 9.66 -10.88 -9.52
N GLY A 47 9.70 -12.03 -10.17
CA GLY A 47 8.82 -13.17 -9.85
C GLY A 47 7.34 -12.84 -10.09
N LYS A 48 6.54 -12.98 -9.04
CA LYS A 48 5.10 -12.69 -9.07
C LYS A 48 4.74 -11.31 -8.52
N ASN A 49 5.74 -10.51 -8.12
CA ASN A 49 5.50 -9.13 -7.70
C ASN A 49 5.04 -8.28 -8.89
N ARG A 50 4.42 -7.14 -8.63
CA ARG A 50 3.92 -6.23 -9.66
C ARG A 50 4.21 -4.77 -9.32
N LEU A 51 4.38 -3.98 -10.36
CA LEU A 51 4.51 -2.52 -10.27
C LEU A 51 3.53 -1.86 -11.24
N PHE A 52 2.65 -1.01 -10.74
CA PHE A 52 1.74 -0.22 -11.55
C PHE A 52 2.02 1.26 -11.38
N VAL A 53 1.87 2.03 -12.45
CA VAL A 53 2.12 3.48 -12.46
C VAL A 53 0.95 4.26 -13.05
N ALA A 54 0.81 5.48 -12.55
CA ALA A 54 0.02 6.53 -13.19
C ALA A 54 0.97 7.54 -13.83
N GLU A 55 0.76 7.81 -15.11
CA GLU A 55 1.54 8.74 -15.92
C GLU A 55 0.64 9.87 -16.41
N GLU A 56 1.13 11.10 -16.30
CA GLU A 56 0.55 12.30 -16.91
C GLU A 56 1.64 13.15 -17.52
N SER A 57 1.44 13.62 -18.77
CA SER A 57 2.42 14.48 -19.49
C SER A 57 3.83 13.88 -19.52
N SER A 58 3.96 12.58 -19.77
CA SER A 58 5.24 11.84 -19.79
C SER A 58 6.00 11.90 -18.46
N ARG A 59 5.27 11.97 -17.33
CA ARG A 59 5.80 11.94 -15.97
C ARG A 59 5.04 10.90 -15.14
N VAL A 60 5.76 10.10 -14.38
CA VAL A 60 5.14 9.25 -13.35
C VAL A 60 4.69 10.15 -12.19
N ILE A 61 3.41 10.11 -11.85
CA ILE A 61 2.81 10.93 -10.79
C ILE A 61 2.32 10.10 -9.60
N ALA A 62 2.21 8.78 -9.79
CA ALA A 62 1.91 7.84 -8.73
C ALA A 62 2.38 6.44 -9.13
N PHE A 63 2.63 5.59 -8.13
CA PHE A 63 2.85 4.17 -8.35
C PHE A 63 2.33 3.34 -7.18
N VAL A 64 2.09 2.07 -7.44
CA VAL A 64 1.78 1.04 -6.45
C VAL A 64 2.60 -0.20 -6.71
N GLY A 65 3.27 -0.68 -5.68
CA GLY A 65 3.92 -1.98 -5.62
C GLY A 65 2.95 -3.04 -5.09
N VAL A 66 3.13 -4.26 -5.54
CA VAL A 66 2.39 -5.42 -5.07
C VAL A 66 3.35 -6.56 -4.84
N LEU A 67 3.38 -7.07 -3.62
CA LEU A 67 4.26 -8.13 -3.19
C LEU A 67 3.51 -9.46 -3.06
N HIS A 68 4.09 -10.48 -3.65
CA HIS A 68 3.71 -11.88 -3.41
C HIS A 68 4.56 -12.46 -2.29
N HIS A 69 3.89 -12.86 -1.22
CA HIS A 69 4.52 -13.56 -0.10
C HIS A 69 4.26 -15.07 -0.15
N VAL A 70 4.14 -15.68 1.01
CA VAL A 70 3.88 -17.13 1.16
C VAL A 70 2.45 -17.54 0.82
N PHE A 71 1.52 -16.59 0.75
CA PHE A 71 0.12 -16.89 0.50
C PHE A 71 -0.17 -16.94 -1.00
N PRO A 72 -0.62 -18.09 -1.55
CA PRO A 72 -0.78 -18.24 -3.01
C PRO A 72 -1.90 -17.38 -3.61
N LYS A 73 -2.83 -16.88 -2.78
CA LYS A 73 -4.03 -16.15 -3.19
C LYS A 73 -4.22 -14.79 -2.51
N ALA A 74 -3.23 -14.35 -1.73
CA ALA A 74 -3.23 -13.04 -1.11
C ALA A 74 -1.92 -12.30 -1.40
N TYR A 75 -2.04 -11.03 -1.82
CA TYR A 75 -0.92 -10.16 -2.15
C TYR A 75 -0.95 -8.90 -1.28
N GLN A 76 0.23 -8.41 -0.93
CA GLN A 76 0.39 -7.16 -0.19
C GLN A 76 0.57 -5.98 -1.13
N ILE A 77 -0.11 -4.89 -0.87
CA ILE A 77 0.13 -3.60 -1.52
C ILE A 77 1.20 -2.87 -0.72
N GLU A 78 2.37 -2.63 -1.35
CA GLU A 78 3.48 -1.94 -0.72
C GLU A 78 4.53 -1.50 -1.78
N PRO A 79 4.85 -0.19 -1.85
CA PRO A 79 4.10 0.94 -1.33
C PRO A 79 3.00 1.43 -2.30
N LEU A 80 2.13 2.34 -1.84
CA LEU A 80 1.27 3.17 -2.70
C LEU A 80 1.67 4.63 -2.51
N ILE A 81 2.28 5.22 -3.53
CA ILE A 81 2.79 6.60 -3.49
C ILE A 81 2.11 7.44 -4.57
N VAL A 82 1.65 8.63 -4.18
CA VAL A 82 1.19 9.70 -5.08
C VAL A 82 2.02 10.94 -4.78
N GLU A 83 2.61 11.55 -5.80
CA GLU A 83 3.34 12.81 -5.64
C GLU A 83 2.49 13.87 -4.93
N HIS A 84 3.10 14.62 -4.05
CA HIS A 84 2.40 15.56 -3.15
C HIS A 84 1.42 16.47 -3.90
N GLN A 85 1.84 17.08 -5.00
CA GLN A 85 1.01 18.01 -5.79
C GLN A 85 -0.17 17.35 -6.52
N PHE A 86 -0.17 16.02 -6.65
CA PHE A 86 -1.23 15.23 -7.28
C PHE A 86 -2.13 14.49 -6.27
N ARG A 87 -1.86 14.65 -4.96
CA ARG A 87 -2.70 14.06 -3.91
C ARG A 87 -4.10 14.66 -3.91
N ARG A 88 -5.05 13.97 -3.28
CA ARG A 88 -6.47 14.37 -3.15
C ARG A 88 -7.24 14.50 -4.46
N GLN A 89 -6.69 14.06 -5.59
CA GLN A 89 -7.31 14.07 -6.92
C GLN A 89 -7.86 12.70 -7.35
N GLY A 90 -7.92 11.73 -6.44
CA GLY A 90 -8.43 10.38 -6.71
C GLY A 90 -7.46 9.46 -7.43
N ILE A 91 -6.22 9.90 -7.73
CA ILE A 91 -5.24 9.13 -8.52
C ILE A 91 -4.87 7.81 -7.84
N GLY A 92 -4.55 7.83 -6.54
CA GLY A 92 -4.24 6.62 -5.79
C GLY A 92 -5.39 5.61 -5.80
N GLY A 93 -6.65 6.10 -5.75
CA GLY A 93 -7.83 5.23 -5.85
C GLY A 93 -7.94 4.54 -7.21
N LYS A 94 -7.78 5.27 -8.29
CA LYS A 94 -7.81 4.72 -9.66
C LYS A 94 -6.68 3.72 -9.91
N LEU A 95 -5.49 3.99 -9.36
CA LEU A 95 -4.36 3.08 -9.46
C LEU A 95 -4.62 1.79 -8.69
N LEU A 96 -5.22 1.89 -7.50
CA LEU A 96 -5.62 0.74 -6.71
C LEU A 96 -6.70 -0.09 -7.41
N GLU A 97 -7.72 0.56 -8.01
CA GLU A 97 -8.76 -0.11 -8.81
C GLU A 97 -8.18 -0.89 -10.00
N LEU A 98 -7.19 -0.33 -10.72
CA LEU A 98 -6.49 -1.05 -11.78
C LEU A 98 -5.77 -2.28 -11.23
N THR A 99 -5.08 -2.12 -10.12
CA THR A 99 -4.35 -3.22 -9.46
C THR A 99 -5.30 -4.34 -9.05
N GLU A 100 -6.41 -4.01 -8.39
CA GLU A 100 -7.46 -4.95 -8.00
C GLU A 100 -8.02 -5.70 -9.22
N PHE A 101 -8.32 -4.96 -10.30
CA PHE A 101 -8.85 -5.54 -11.53
C PHE A 101 -7.87 -6.54 -12.16
N LYS A 102 -6.59 -6.18 -12.27
CA LYS A 102 -5.55 -7.04 -12.86
C LYS A 102 -5.35 -8.31 -12.05
N LEU A 103 -5.18 -8.18 -10.74
CA LEU A 103 -4.94 -9.33 -9.88
C LEU A 103 -6.17 -10.24 -9.74
N LYS A 104 -7.38 -9.67 -9.80
CA LYS A 104 -8.62 -10.45 -9.90
C LYS A 104 -8.64 -11.34 -11.14
N GLN A 105 -8.19 -10.84 -12.30
CA GLN A 105 -8.10 -11.64 -13.53
C GLN A 105 -7.09 -12.78 -13.43
N GLU A 106 -6.06 -12.64 -12.57
CA GLU A 106 -5.08 -13.70 -12.27
C GLU A 106 -5.60 -14.70 -11.21
N GLY A 107 -6.83 -14.55 -10.74
CA GLY A 107 -7.43 -15.42 -9.73
C GLY A 107 -6.88 -15.19 -8.32
N ILE A 108 -6.40 -13.98 -8.03
CA ILE A 108 -6.04 -13.58 -6.68
C ILE A 108 -7.32 -13.22 -5.91
N HIS A 109 -7.42 -13.68 -4.68
CA HIS A 109 -8.63 -13.54 -3.87
C HIS A 109 -8.61 -12.29 -2.99
N THR A 110 -7.45 -11.96 -2.43
CA THR A 110 -7.33 -10.95 -1.38
C THR A 110 -6.15 -10.03 -1.66
N LEU A 111 -6.37 -8.74 -1.45
CA LEU A 111 -5.31 -7.77 -1.27
C LEU A 111 -5.29 -7.32 0.19
N PHE A 112 -4.10 -7.12 0.74
CA PHE A 112 -3.93 -6.55 2.06
C PHE A 112 -2.85 -5.46 2.06
N ILE A 113 -2.93 -4.59 3.03
CA ILE A 113 -1.91 -3.58 3.33
C ILE A 113 -1.57 -3.64 4.82
N THR A 114 -0.40 -3.16 5.15
CA THR A 114 -0.06 -2.81 6.52
C THR A 114 -0.02 -1.28 6.66
N ALA A 115 -0.37 -0.79 7.82
CA ALA A 115 -0.44 0.64 8.11
C ALA A 115 0.12 0.93 9.49
N GLN A 116 1.23 1.66 9.52
CA GLN A 116 1.90 2.09 10.72
C GLN A 116 1.22 3.32 11.32
N ASP A 117 1.14 3.39 12.66
CA ASP A 117 0.70 4.59 13.37
C ASP A 117 1.89 5.48 13.75
N THR A 118 2.47 6.14 12.76
CA THR A 118 3.64 7.01 12.96
C THR A 118 3.34 8.29 13.76
N GLU A 119 2.10 8.76 13.73
CA GLU A 119 1.68 10.02 14.36
C GLU A 119 0.92 9.80 15.67
N SER A 120 0.88 8.56 16.18
CA SER A 120 0.10 8.20 17.38
C SER A 120 -1.36 8.66 17.28
N SER A 121 -1.96 8.44 16.11
CA SER A 121 -3.29 8.95 15.77
C SER A 121 -4.43 7.99 16.13
N THR A 122 -4.09 6.81 16.67
CA THR A 122 -5.07 5.84 17.18
C THR A 122 -5.11 5.83 18.71
N ASN A 123 -6.25 5.41 19.27
CA ASN A 123 -6.39 5.20 20.71
C ASN A 123 -5.56 4.01 21.24
N LEU A 124 -5.00 3.18 20.39
CA LEU A 124 -4.16 2.03 20.75
C LEU A 124 -2.67 2.35 20.79
N SER A 125 -2.26 3.51 20.28
CA SER A 125 -0.87 3.96 20.29
C SER A 125 -0.39 4.24 21.72
N GLY A 126 0.83 3.82 22.03
CA GLY A 126 1.43 4.00 23.35
C GLY A 126 0.93 3.04 24.43
N GLN A 127 0.08 2.06 24.08
CA GLN A 127 -0.43 1.08 25.01
C GLN A 127 0.34 -0.26 24.92
N ASP A 128 0.44 -0.97 26.04
CA ASP A 128 0.84 -2.38 26.06
C ASP A 128 -0.33 -3.25 25.60
N LEU A 129 -0.37 -3.57 24.33
CA LEU A 129 -1.45 -4.36 23.74
C LEU A 129 -1.37 -5.85 24.09
N TYR A 130 -0.24 -6.32 24.66
CA TYR A 130 -0.11 -7.68 25.18
C TYR A 130 -0.61 -7.84 26.62
N ALA A 131 -0.87 -6.74 27.33
CA ALA A 131 -1.49 -6.78 28.66
C ALA A 131 -2.95 -7.25 28.61
N ASP A 132 -3.57 -7.28 27.44
CA ASP A 132 -4.92 -7.78 27.18
C ASP A 132 -4.96 -8.53 25.86
N ASN A 133 -6.15 -8.88 25.37
CA ASN A 133 -6.31 -9.50 24.06
C ASN A 133 -6.24 -8.42 22.94
N PRO A 134 -5.19 -8.42 22.09
CA PRO A 134 -5.03 -7.40 21.04
C PRO A 134 -6.21 -7.32 20.07
N LEU A 135 -6.89 -8.43 19.79
CA LEU A 135 -8.06 -8.45 18.88
C LEU A 135 -9.30 -7.85 19.56
N ALA A 136 -9.45 -8.01 20.85
CA ALA A 136 -10.54 -7.36 21.60
C ALA A 136 -10.34 -5.84 21.67
N LEU A 137 -9.10 -5.38 21.84
CA LEU A 137 -8.74 -3.97 21.81
C LEU A 137 -8.96 -3.39 20.40
N LEU A 138 -8.55 -4.12 19.35
CA LEU A 138 -8.74 -3.72 17.96
C LEU A 138 -10.22 -3.52 17.59
N ALA A 139 -11.14 -4.28 18.17
CA ALA A 139 -12.57 -4.14 17.92
C ALA A 139 -13.13 -2.76 18.35
N ASN A 140 -12.43 -2.05 19.24
CA ASN A 140 -12.78 -0.73 19.74
C ASN A 140 -11.79 0.35 19.30
N ILE A 141 -11.12 0.13 18.17
CA ILE A 141 -10.15 1.11 17.64
C ILE A 141 -10.84 2.41 17.23
N GLU A 142 -10.28 3.51 17.69
CA GLU A 142 -10.67 4.87 17.31
C GLU A 142 -9.47 5.59 16.69
N TYR A 143 -9.69 6.30 15.58
CA TYR A 143 -8.67 7.13 14.92
C TYR A 143 -9.31 8.20 14.06
N SER A 144 -8.63 9.33 13.90
CA SER A 144 -9.14 10.47 13.12
C SER A 144 -8.42 10.66 11.79
N ASN A 145 -7.14 10.90 11.80
CA ASN A 145 -6.35 11.28 10.60
C ASN A 145 -5.32 10.21 10.22
N HIS A 146 -5.77 8.96 10.10
CA HIS A 146 -4.90 7.83 9.81
C HIS A 146 -5.00 7.41 8.33
N PRO A 147 -3.90 6.95 7.68
CA PRO A 147 -3.92 6.45 6.31
C PRO A 147 -4.93 5.31 6.05
N MET A 148 -5.29 4.52 7.05
CA MET A 148 -6.31 3.46 6.97
C MET A 148 -7.62 3.96 6.36
N ARG A 149 -8.06 5.21 6.65
CA ARG A 149 -9.29 5.78 6.09
C ARG A 149 -9.34 5.84 4.56
N PHE A 150 -8.17 5.95 3.92
CA PHE A 150 -8.09 5.90 2.46
C PHE A 150 -8.50 4.53 1.92
N TYR A 151 -8.07 3.47 2.59
CA TYR A 151 -8.35 2.09 2.20
C TYR A 151 -9.75 1.67 2.59
N GLU A 152 -10.24 2.05 3.78
CA GLU A 152 -11.62 1.75 4.22
C GLU A 152 -12.66 2.31 3.25
N LYS A 153 -12.49 3.55 2.78
CA LYS A 153 -13.35 4.15 1.75
C LYS A 153 -13.37 3.38 0.43
N ARG A 154 -12.49 2.38 0.28
CA ARG A 154 -12.37 1.50 -0.90
C ARG A 154 -12.71 0.05 -0.60
N GLY A 155 -13.33 -0.20 0.57
CA GLY A 155 -13.83 -1.51 0.96
C GLY A 155 -12.77 -2.42 1.56
N TYR A 156 -11.64 -1.90 2.02
CA TYR A 156 -10.73 -2.61 2.90
C TYR A 156 -11.26 -2.54 4.33
N HIS A 157 -11.08 -3.62 5.07
CA HIS A 157 -11.46 -3.72 6.47
C HIS A 157 -10.24 -4.04 7.32
N ILE A 158 -10.19 -3.54 8.53
CA ILE A 158 -9.16 -3.91 9.49
C ILE A 158 -9.37 -5.39 9.85
N THR A 159 -8.36 -6.19 9.66
CA THR A 159 -8.41 -7.65 9.83
C THR A 159 -7.35 -8.17 10.80
N GLY A 160 -6.48 -7.32 11.29
CA GLY A 160 -5.45 -7.68 12.24
C GLY A 160 -4.65 -6.52 12.79
N ILE A 161 -3.85 -6.82 13.79
CA ILE A 161 -2.90 -5.92 14.43
C ILE A 161 -1.65 -6.72 14.83
N ILE A 162 -0.49 -6.11 14.67
CA ILE A 162 0.78 -6.63 15.21
C ILE A 162 1.23 -5.62 16.28
N PRO A 163 1.08 -5.96 17.58
CA PRO A 163 1.59 -5.11 18.64
C PRO A 163 3.10 -4.92 18.52
N ASP A 164 3.59 -3.77 18.94
CA ASP A 164 5.02 -3.45 19.03
C ASP A 164 5.84 -3.66 17.75
N ALA A 165 5.19 -3.79 16.60
CA ALA A 165 5.86 -4.06 15.33
C ALA A 165 6.93 -3.01 14.98
N ASN A 166 6.73 -1.76 15.42
CA ASN A 166 7.60 -0.61 15.15
C ASN A 166 8.24 -0.05 16.44
N GLY A 167 8.31 -0.88 17.51
CA GLY A 167 8.76 -0.53 18.85
C GLY A 167 7.63 -0.56 19.86
N PHE A 168 7.95 -0.50 21.16
CA PHE A 168 6.96 -0.58 22.24
C PHE A 168 5.83 0.46 22.09
N GLY A 169 4.59 -0.02 22.11
CA GLY A 169 3.40 0.80 21.92
C GLY A 169 3.22 1.35 20.49
N ARG A 170 3.95 0.81 19.49
CA ARG A 170 3.85 1.20 18.08
C ARG A 170 3.35 0.04 17.22
N PRO A 171 2.03 -0.19 17.18
CA PRO A 171 1.46 -1.30 16.44
C PRO A 171 1.48 -1.06 14.92
N GLU A 172 1.36 -2.16 14.20
CA GLU A 172 1.08 -2.20 12.77
C GLU A 172 -0.34 -2.75 12.56
N TYR A 173 -1.16 -2.07 11.79
CA TYR A 173 -2.52 -2.51 11.46
C TYR A 173 -2.54 -3.23 10.11
N ILE A 174 -3.31 -4.30 10.02
CA ILE A 174 -3.51 -5.05 8.78
C ILE A 174 -4.93 -4.78 8.28
N LEU A 175 -5.04 -4.26 7.07
CA LEU A 175 -6.32 -4.12 6.39
C LEU A 175 -6.35 -5.03 5.16
N SER A 176 -7.47 -5.68 4.93
CA SER A 176 -7.63 -6.54 3.76
C SER A 176 -8.96 -6.33 3.05
N LYS A 177 -8.96 -6.69 1.76
CA LYS A 177 -10.14 -6.66 0.89
C LYS A 177 -10.18 -7.91 0.04
N ARG A 178 -11.33 -8.56 -0.02
CA ARG A 178 -11.60 -9.58 -1.03
C ARG A 178 -11.85 -8.91 -2.37
N ILE A 179 -11.06 -9.28 -3.40
CA ILE A 179 -11.19 -8.74 -4.76
C ILE A 179 -11.85 -9.72 -5.73
N LEU A 180 -11.83 -11.02 -5.43
CA LEU A 180 -12.54 -12.05 -6.20
C LEU A 180 -13.83 -12.44 -5.45
N PRO A 181 -15.01 -12.53 -6.12
CA PRO A 181 -16.25 -12.96 -5.48
C PRO A 181 -16.11 -14.34 -4.83
N TRP A 182 -16.90 -14.55 -3.76
CA TRP A 182 -17.05 -15.86 -3.16
C TRP A 182 -18.12 -16.63 -3.96
N ASP A 183 -17.67 -17.41 -4.92
CA ASP A 183 -18.55 -18.35 -5.62
C ASP A 183 -18.70 -19.59 -4.73
N LYS A 184 -19.95 -19.87 -4.29
CA LYS A 184 -20.30 -21.05 -3.49
C LYS A 184 -20.52 -22.24 -4.39
#